data_94943bcd8088196e8d9f0a15ba465158
#
_entry.id   94943bcd8088196e8d9f0a15ba465158
#
_cell.length_a   1.000
_cell.length_b   1.000
_cell.length_c   1.000
_cell.angle_alpha   90.00
_cell.angle_beta   90.00
_cell.angle_gamma   90.00
#
_symmetry.space_group_name_H-M   'P 1'
#
loop_
_entity.id
_entity.type
_entity.pdbx_description
1 polymer ?
#
loop_
_entity_poly.entity_id
_entity_poly.type
_entity_poly.pdbx_seq_one_letter_code
_entity_poly.pdbx_strand_id
1 'polypeptide(L)'
;MKSHELARLLLEQPDVELIMQKDAEGNGYSPLSGVEFHVVYIPETKYSGEVYSKTFTADDHCMTEEEWERIKKTNSGYAVLHPVN
;
A
#
# COMPACT_ATOMS: atom_id res chain seq x y z
N MET A 1 3.10 -7.09 7.23
CA MET A 1 2.56 -8.41 6.85
C MET A 1 2.74 -8.60 5.35
N LYS A 2 3.25 -9.74 4.95
CA LYS A 2 3.40 -10.05 3.53
C LYS A 2 2.12 -10.63 2.96
N SER A 3 1.95 -10.49 1.63
CA SER A 3 0.71 -10.88 0.97
C SER A 3 0.35 -12.36 1.16
N HIS A 4 1.34 -13.24 1.12
CA HIS A 4 1.08 -14.68 1.30
C HIS A 4 0.72 -15.03 2.75
N GLU A 5 1.20 -14.27 3.73
CA GLU A 5 0.76 -14.44 5.12
C GLU A 5 -0.72 -14.12 5.25
N LEU A 6 -1.14 -12.99 4.68
CA LEU A 6 -2.54 -12.59 4.69
C LEU A 6 -3.41 -13.60 3.95
N ALA A 7 -2.95 -14.07 2.78
CA ALA A 7 -3.69 -15.06 2.00
C ALA A 7 -3.94 -16.33 2.78
N ARG A 8 -2.93 -16.83 3.51
CA ARG A 8 -3.09 -18.03 4.34
C ARG A 8 -4.10 -17.84 5.45
N LEU A 9 -4.05 -16.69 6.13
CA LEU A 9 -5.01 -16.38 7.19
C LEU A 9 -6.44 -16.33 6.66
N LEU A 10 -6.63 -15.73 5.49
CA LEU A 10 -7.94 -15.63 4.87
C LEU A 10 -8.45 -17.00 4.41
N LEU A 11 -7.58 -17.83 3.86
CA LEU A 11 -7.96 -19.16 3.38
C LEU A 11 -8.32 -20.12 4.51
N GLU A 12 -7.85 -19.90 5.73
CA GLU A 12 -8.20 -20.70 6.89
C GLU A 12 -9.62 -20.47 7.38
N GLN A 13 -10.25 -19.39 6.95
CA GLN A 13 -11.58 -19.01 7.36
C GLN A 13 -12.59 -19.19 6.22
N PRO A 14 -13.90 -19.25 6.52
CA PRO A 14 -14.91 -19.28 5.46
C PRO A 14 -14.79 -18.08 4.52
N ASP A 15 -15.28 -18.26 3.30
CA ASP A 15 -15.28 -17.18 2.31
C ASP A 15 -16.23 -16.08 2.75
N VAL A 16 -15.71 -14.89 3.00
CA VAL A 16 -16.48 -13.75 3.50
C VAL A 16 -16.06 -12.49 2.75
N GLU A 17 -16.95 -11.51 2.75
CA GLU A 17 -16.62 -10.22 2.18
C GLU A 17 -15.65 -9.47 3.11
N LEU A 18 -14.65 -8.84 2.52
CA LEU A 18 -13.65 -8.09 3.28
C LEU A 18 -14.03 -6.62 3.37
N ILE A 19 -13.89 -6.06 4.56
CA ILE A 19 -14.03 -4.63 4.78
C ILE A 19 -12.73 -4.07 5.33
N MET A 20 -12.55 -2.77 5.16
CA MET A 20 -11.36 -2.07 5.67
C MET A 20 -11.75 -0.97 6.62
N GLN A 21 -10.92 -0.81 7.64
CA GLN A 21 -11.00 0.33 8.56
C GLN A 21 -10.41 1.55 7.85
N LYS A 22 -11.13 2.66 7.85
CA LYS A 22 -10.70 3.87 7.13
C LYS A 22 -9.61 4.64 7.86
N ASP A 23 -9.58 4.54 9.19
CA ASP A 23 -8.54 5.18 9.99
C ASP A 23 -8.20 4.35 11.21
N ALA A 24 -7.12 4.73 11.89
CA ALA A 24 -6.62 3.99 13.06
C ALA A 24 -7.56 4.06 14.27
N GLU A 25 -8.44 5.04 14.31
CA GLU A 25 -9.38 5.23 15.42
C GLU A 25 -10.70 4.48 15.22
N GLY A 26 -10.90 3.88 14.05
CA GLY A 26 -12.10 3.12 13.78
C GLY A 26 -13.33 3.96 13.50
N ASN A 27 -13.16 5.19 12.99
CA ASN A 27 -14.28 6.09 12.73
C ASN A 27 -15.08 5.74 11.49
N GLY A 28 -14.69 4.73 10.76
CA GLY A 28 -15.46 4.27 9.62
C GLY A 28 -14.87 3.04 8.98
N TYR A 29 -15.69 2.34 8.22
CA TYR A 29 -15.31 1.14 7.50
C TYR A 29 -15.83 1.23 6.07
N SER A 30 -15.22 0.51 5.16
CA SER A 30 -15.61 0.47 3.76
C SER A 30 -15.28 -0.89 3.18
N PRO A 31 -16.06 -1.40 2.23
CA PRO A 31 -15.69 -2.62 1.52
C PRO A 31 -14.33 -2.48 0.84
N LEU A 32 -13.61 -3.58 0.72
CA LEU A 32 -12.38 -3.62 -0.04
C LEU A 32 -12.73 -3.60 -1.53
N SER A 33 -12.23 -2.62 -2.28
CA SER A 33 -12.52 -2.52 -3.70
C SER A 33 -11.47 -3.16 -4.58
N GLY A 34 -10.23 -3.21 -4.13
CA GLY A 34 -9.17 -3.78 -4.95
C GLY A 34 -7.79 -3.66 -4.34
N VAL A 35 -6.82 -4.11 -5.11
CA VAL A 35 -5.41 -4.11 -4.71
C VAL A 35 -4.60 -3.50 -5.82
N GLU A 36 -3.69 -2.61 -5.49
CA GLU A 36 -2.72 -2.07 -6.43
C GLU A 36 -1.35 -2.67 -6.11
N PHE A 37 -0.71 -3.26 -7.12
CA PHE A 37 0.59 -3.91 -6.96
C PHE A 37 1.73 -3.04 -7.48
N HIS A 38 2.94 -3.37 -7.07
CA HIS A 38 4.17 -2.73 -7.56
C HIS A 38 4.21 -1.22 -7.28
N VAL A 39 3.72 -0.82 -6.12
CA VAL A 39 3.81 0.58 -5.70
C VAL A 39 5.12 0.82 -4.95
N VAL A 40 5.54 2.08 -4.91
CA VAL A 40 6.69 2.52 -4.13
C VAL A 40 6.21 3.02 -2.78
N TYR A 41 6.76 2.49 -1.71
CA TYR A 41 6.41 2.90 -0.35
C TYR A 41 7.64 3.51 0.32
N ILE A 42 7.50 4.73 0.83
CA ILE A 42 8.56 5.43 1.55
C ILE A 42 8.10 5.60 3.00
N PRO A 43 8.63 4.80 3.93
CA PRO A 43 8.26 4.96 5.33
C PRO A 43 8.83 6.25 5.92
N GLU A 44 7.99 7.01 6.62
CA GLU A 44 8.41 8.21 7.33
C GLU A 44 8.64 7.90 8.80
N THR A 45 7.81 7.03 9.37
CA THR A 45 7.93 6.52 10.73
C THR A 45 7.66 5.03 10.68
N LYS A 46 7.72 4.32 11.81
CA LYS A 46 7.30 2.91 11.84
C LYS A 46 5.79 2.73 11.67
N TYR A 47 5.02 3.79 11.74
CA TYR A 47 3.55 3.71 11.68
C TYR A 47 2.96 4.33 10.43
N SER A 48 3.72 5.09 9.66
CA SER A 48 3.20 5.79 8.49
C SER A 48 4.28 6.04 7.45
N GLY A 49 3.83 6.33 6.25
CA GLY A 49 4.70 6.65 5.11
C GLY A 49 3.89 7.11 3.93
N GLU A 50 4.57 7.34 2.82
CA GLU A 50 3.98 7.80 1.57
C GLU A 50 4.04 6.72 0.50
N VAL A 51 3.02 6.69 -0.35
CA VAL A 51 2.92 5.73 -1.46
C VAL A 51 2.92 6.50 -2.78
N TYR A 52 3.73 6.03 -3.72
CA TYR A 52 3.81 6.63 -5.05
C TYR A 52 3.72 5.54 -6.12
N SER A 53 3.08 5.89 -7.22
CA SER A 53 3.07 5.02 -8.39
C SER A 53 4.45 5.03 -9.03
N LYS A 54 4.87 3.89 -9.59
CA LYS A 54 6.12 3.81 -10.36
C LYS A 54 6.11 4.68 -11.60
N THR A 55 4.94 5.10 -12.06
CA THR A 55 4.82 5.96 -13.24
C THR A 55 5.09 7.42 -12.93
N PHE A 56 5.17 7.80 -11.66
CA PHE A 56 5.51 9.16 -11.28
C PHE A 56 6.96 9.47 -11.66
N THR A 57 7.22 10.75 -11.93
CA THR A 57 8.56 11.23 -12.24
C THR A 57 9.20 11.87 -11.01
N ALA A 58 10.51 12.12 -11.07
CA ALA A 58 11.21 12.81 -10.00
C ALA A 58 10.64 14.20 -9.74
N ASP A 59 10.22 14.90 -10.78
CA ASP A 59 9.62 16.24 -10.67
C ASP A 59 8.32 16.23 -9.88
N ASP A 60 7.52 15.15 -10.00
CA ASP A 60 6.26 15.01 -9.26
C ASP A 60 6.48 14.96 -7.74
N HIS A 61 7.66 14.58 -7.30
CA HIS A 61 7.99 14.39 -5.88
C HIS A 61 8.98 15.41 -5.35
N CYS A 62 9.36 16.39 -6.17
CA CYS A 62 10.37 17.39 -5.79
C CYS A 62 11.70 16.74 -5.39
N MET A 63 12.09 15.66 -6.07
CA MET A 63 13.38 14.98 -5.85
C MET A 63 14.21 14.99 -7.12
N THR A 64 15.49 14.67 -6.96
CA THR A 64 16.36 14.48 -8.12
C THR A 64 16.06 13.12 -8.78
N GLU A 65 16.42 12.97 -10.05
CA GLU A 65 16.25 11.70 -10.74
C GLU A 65 17.04 10.58 -10.08
N GLU A 66 18.23 10.87 -9.58
CA GLU A 66 19.06 9.89 -8.88
C GLU A 66 18.38 9.38 -7.61
N GLU A 67 17.80 10.30 -6.83
CA GLU A 67 17.08 9.94 -5.61
C GLU A 67 15.86 9.07 -5.94
N TRP A 68 15.10 9.47 -6.95
CA TRP A 68 13.90 8.75 -7.35
C TRP A 68 14.23 7.34 -7.85
N GLU A 69 15.27 7.21 -8.69
CA GLU A 69 15.68 5.90 -9.20
C GLU A 69 16.15 4.98 -8.08
N ARG A 70 16.89 5.52 -7.10
CA ARG A 70 17.34 4.76 -5.95
C ARG A 70 16.14 4.28 -5.11
N ILE A 71 15.16 5.16 -4.87
CA ILE A 71 13.97 4.84 -4.10
C ILE A 71 13.14 3.77 -4.83
N LYS A 72 12.96 3.90 -6.13
CA LYS A 72 12.24 2.89 -6.93
C LYS A 72 12.90 1.51 -6.83
N LYS A 73 14.22 1.46 -6.78
CA LYS A 73 14.96 0.21 -6.67
C LYS A 73 14.78 -0.47 -5.32
N THR A 74 14.82 0.31 -4.24
CA THR A 74 14.84 -0.24 -2.89
C THR A 74 13.46 -0.38 -2.28
N ASN A 75 12.52 0.48 -2.67
CA ASN A 75 11.22 0.61 -2.01
C ASN A 75 10.03 0.22 -2.90
N SER A 76 10.26 -0.45 -4.02
CA SER A 76 9.18 -0.92 -4.89
C SER A 76 8.77 -2.35 -4.51
N GLY A 77 7.67 -2.81 -5.08
CA GLY A 77 7.19 -4.17 -4.85
C GLY A 77 6.20 -4.31 -3.70
N TYR A 78 5.71 -3.21 -3.19
CA TYR A 78 4.64 -3.22 -2.19
C TYR A 78 3.28 -3.31 -2.87
N ALA A 79 2.28 -3.74 -2.12
CA ALA A 79 0.89 -3.75 -2.55
C ALA A 79 0.05 -2.89 -1.61
N VAL A 80 -0.90 -2.16 -2.17
CA VAL A 80 -1.83 -1.33 -1.40
C VAL A 80 -3.23 -1.90 -1.53
N LEU A 81 -3.92 -2.03 -0.41
CA LEU A 81 -5.32 -2.41 -0.38
C LEU A 81 -6.17 -1.15 -0.39
N HIS A 82 -7.13 -1.09 -1.32
CA HIS A 82 -7.96 0.10 -1.50
C HIS A 82 -9.40 -0.15 -1.05
N PRO A 83 -9.95 0.73 -0.18
CA PRO A 83 -11.37 0.69 0.14
C PRO A 83 -12.19 1.33 -0.99
N VAL A 84 -13.50 1.08 -0.99
CA VAL A 84 -14.42 1.69 -1.95
C VAL A 84 -14.44 3.21 -1.81
N ASN A 85 -14.36 3.71 -0.60
CA ASN A 85 -14.37 5.17 -0.33
C ASN A 85 -13.05 5.63 0.25
#